data_674c4a2ca3152962e8573874d166cf30
#
_entry.id   674c4a2ca3152962e8573874d166cf30
#
_cell.length_a   1.000
_cell.length_b   1.000
_cell.length_c   1.000
_cell.angle_alpha   90.00
_cell.angle_beta   90.00
_cell.angle_gamma   90.00
#
_symmetry.space_group_name_H-M   'P 1'
#
loop_
_entity.id
_entity.type
_entity.pdbx_description
1 polymer ?
#
loop_
_entity_poly.entity_id
_entity_poly.type
_entity_poly.pdbx_seq_one_letter_code
_entity_poly.pdbx_strand_id
1 'polypeptide(L)'
;MIGVDLSNMRHFIPLPYEMALTPRLRLAHDRLQSGTGVGGEFTGWVHLPENYDREEFSRIQAAAGRIRSDSQALVVIGIGGSYLGARGVIECLCSPNYNLKKKNTPNIYFVGNGLDNDQLAEVEELLAGQDFSVNVISKSGTTTEPAVAFRFFRKLLEERYGHEEATRRIYATTDRAKGALKSLAAAEGYESFVVPDDIGGRYSVLTAVGLLPIAVAGIDIERLVAGAKSMMQTCSLADMETNPAWQYAGARYELQHRGMEIEVLACFDPFFRFMAEWWKQLYGESEGKEGKGLFPASVEYTADLHSMGQYLQEGRRNLFETVVRFAPREGELTVPYDEENGDGLNFLAGRTISELKQQAMDGTLLAHVEGGVPNIRICCEERNAFTLGELIYFFCYACGLSGYLLDVNPFDQPGVEAYKKNMFALLGKPGYEELGRGLREKLHGSQR
;
A
#
# COMPACT_ATOMS: atom_id res chain seq x y z
N MET A 1 -8.13 14.27 -11.52
CA MET A 1 -7.44 13.33 -12.45
C MET A 1 -5.95 13.34 -12.14
N ILE A 2 -5.30 12.18 -12.15
CA ILE A 2 -3.85 12.08 -11.89
C ILE A 2 -3.08 12.46 -13.16
N GLY A 3 -2.11 13.36 -13.01
CA GLY A 3 -1.17 13.73 -14.06
C GLY A 3 0.26 13.31 -13.71
N VAL A 4 1.08 13.00 -14.72
CA VAL A 4 2.52 12.75 -14.58
C VAL A 4 3.27 13.90 -15.25
N ASP A 5 4.10 14.58 -14.47
CA ASP A 5 4.95 15.65 -14.99
C ASP A 5 6.41 15.19 -15.03
N LEU A 6 6.93 15.10 -16.24
CA LEU A 6 8.28 14.66 -16.56
C LEU A 6 9.23 15.84 -16.89
N SER A 7 8.82 17.08 -16.63
CA SER A 7 9.62 18.26 -16.99
C SER A 7 11.02 18.23 -16.38
N ASN A 8 11.15 17.74 -15.15
CA ASN A 8 12.42 17.62 -14.42
C ASN A 8 13.30 16.43 -14.87
N MET A 9 12.80 15.60 -15.78
CA MET A 9 13.56 14.50 -16.37
C MET A 9 14.24 14.84 -17.70
N ARG A 10 13.81 15.90 -18.38
CA ARG A 10 14.24 16.26 -19.75
C ARG A 10 15.75 16.41 -19.91
N HIS A 11 16.46 16.76 -18.84
CA HIS A 11 17.92 16.88 -18.85
C HIS A 11 18.65 15.54 -18.70
N PHE A 12 17.96 14.50 -18.24
CA PHE A 12 18.53 13.18 -17.94
C PHE A 12 18.22 12.16 -19.01
N ILE A 13 17.14 12.35 -19.77
CA ILE A 13 16.69 11.43 -20.81
C ILE A 13 16.64 12.17 -22.15
N PRO A 14 17.39 11.72 -23.18
CA PRO A 14 17.30 12.33 -24.51
C PRO A 14 15.94 12.05 -25.13
N LEU A 15 15.31 13.07 -25.66
CA LEU A 15 14.08 12.95 -26.45
C LEU A 15 14.42 12.47 -27.88
N PRO A 16 13.58 11.68 -28.54
CA PRO A 16 12.27 11.21 -28.10
C PRO A 16 12.30 9.72 -27.64
N TYR A 17 12.62 9.47 -26.37
CA TYR A 17 12.58 8.09 -25.83
C TYR A 17 11.18 7.47 -25.96
N GLU A 18 10.14 8.29 -25.93
CA GLU A 18 8.74 7.88 -26.04
C GLU A 18 8.51 7.10 -27.35
N MET A 19 9.05 7.58 -28.46
CA MET A 19 8.90 6.91 -29.77
C MET A 19 9.56 5.51 -29.78
N ALA A 20 10.73 5.38 -29.18
CA ALA A 20 11.45 4.11 -29.11
C ALA A 20 10.75 3.10 -28.18
N LEU A 21 10.12 3.58 -27.10
CA LEU A 21 9.52 2.74 -26.08
C LEU A 21 8.05 2.38 -26.35
N THR A 22 7.34 3.18 -27.16
CA THR A 22 5.91 2.96 -27.47
C THR A 22 5.59 1.53 -27.93
N PRO A 23 6.36 0.87 -28.81
CA PRO A 23 6.04 -0.51 -29.21
C PRO A 23 6.12 -1.52 -28.05
N ARG A 24 7.08 -1.35 -27.14
CA ARG A 24 7.22 -2.22 -25.96
C ARG A 24 6.10 -1.95 -24.94
N LEU A 25 5.77 -0.69 -24.69
CA LEU A 25 4.63 -0.32 -23.84
C LEU A 25 3.31 -0.84 -24.39
N ARG A 26 3.10 -0.78 -25.70
CA ARG A 26 1.91 -1.35 -26.34
C ARG A 26 1.82 -2.86 -26.11
N LEU A 27 2.90 -3.59 -26.31
CA LEU A 27 2.94 -5.02 -26.06
C LEU A 27 2.66 -5.35 -24.58
N ALA A 28 3.26 -4.61 -23.63
CA ALA A 28 3.01 -4.76 -22.21
C ALA A 28 1.55 -4.45 -21.83
N HIS A 29 0.99 -3.39 -22.41
CA HIS A 29 -0.40 -2.99 -22.28
C HIS A 29 -1.37 -4.07 -22.77
N ASP A 30 -1.16 -4.57 -24.01
CA ASP A 30 -2.02 -5.59 -24.63
C ASP A 30 -2.00 -6.88 -23.78
N ARG A 31 -0.83 -7.30 -23.29
CA ARG A 31 -0.68 -8.44 -22.39
C ARG A 31 -1.42 -8.25 -21.06
N LEU A 32 -1.36 -7.04 -20.50
CA LEU A 32 -2.02 -6.73 -19.24
C LEU A 32 -3.54 -6.67 -19.40
N GLN A 33 -4.02 -5.97 -20.43
CA GLN A 33 -5.45 -5.85 -20.74
C GLN A 33 -6.11 -7.19 -21.08
N SER A 34 -5.42 -8.03 -21.83
CA SER A 34 -5.96 -9.33 -22.24
C SER A 34 -5.69 -10.48 -21.26
N GLY A 35 -4.86 -10.26 -20.24
CA GLY A 35 -4.44 -11.31 -19.31
C GLY A 35 -3.58 -12.40 -19.95
N THR A 36 -2.94 -12.13 -21.10
CA THR A 36 -2.14 -13.12 -21.85
C THR A 36 -0.65 -13.08 -21.54
N GLY A 37 -0.20 -12.15 -20.70
CA GLY A 37 1.18 -12.08 -20.20
C GLY A 37 1.48 -13.17 -19.17
N VAL A 38 2.76 -13.32 -18.82
CA VAL A 38 3.18 -14.22 -17.74
C VAL A 38 2.49 -13.77 -16.43
N GLY A 39 1.85 -14.72 -15.71
CA GLY A 39 1.05 -14.43 -14.53
C GLY A 39 -0.34 -13.85 -14.84
N GLY A 40 -0.81 -13.96 -16.09
CA GLY A 40 -2.10 -13.43 -16.53
C GLY A 40 -3.30 -13.96 -15.73
N GLU A 41 -3.17 -15.12 -15.09
CA GLU A 41 -4.15 -15.67 -14.15
C GLU A 41 -4.38 -14.80 -12.89
N PHE A 42 -3.52 -13.81 -12.64
CA PHE A 42 -3.63 -12.87 -11.52
C PHE A 42 -3.96 -11.43 -11.95
N THR A 43 -4.54 -11.25 -13.13
CA THR A 43 -4.89 -9.93 -13.67
C THR A 43 -6.35 -9.52 -13.43
N GLY A 44 -7.12 -10.25 -12.59
CA GLY A 44 -8.51 -9.94 -12.28
C GLY A 44 -8.75 -8.52 -11.75
N TRP A 45 -7.74 -7.91 -11.14
CA TRP A 45 -7.78 -6.54 -10.64
C TRP A 45 -7.87 -5.48 -11.78
N VAL A 46 -7.43 -5.80 -13.00
CA VAL A 46 -7.42 -4.85 -14.14
C VAL A 46 -8.82 -4.37 -14.48
N HIS A 47 -9.80 -5.25 -14.45
CA HIS A 47 -11.19 -4.92 -14.74
C HIS A 47 -12.08 -4.88 -13.48
N LEU A 48 -11.52 -5.10 -12.31
CA LEU A 48 -12.25 -5.14 -11.04
C LEU A 48 -13.11 -3.88 -10.79
N PRO A 49 -12.64 -2.64 -11.02
CA PRO A 49 -13.44 -1.45 -10.73
C PRO A 49 -14.76 -1.35 -11.50
N GLU A 50 -14.89 -2.09 -12.59
CA GLU A 50 -16.13 -2.20 -13.36
C GLU A 50 -16.92 -3.47 -13.01
N ASN A 51 -16.23 -4.60 -12.81
CA ASN A 51 -16.79 -5.93 -12.73
C ASN A 51 -16.85 -6.50 -11.30
N TYR A 52 -16.69 -5.68 -10.26
CA TYR A 52 -16.75 -6.16 -8.88
C TYR A 52 -18.12 -6.73 -8.53
N ASP A 53 -18.15 -7.72 -7.64
CA ASP A 53 -19.35 -8.36 -7.12
C ASP A 53 -20.18 -7.34 -6.31
N ARG A 54 -21.33 -6.94 -6.85
CA ARG A 54 -22.23 -5.95 -6.25
C ARG A 54 -22.89 -6.46 -4.97
N GLU A 55 -23.17 -7.74 -4.91
CA GLU A 55 -23.77 -8.37 -3.74
C GLU A 55 -22.76 -8.40 -2.58
N GLU A 56 -21.53 -8.87 -2.84
CA GLU A 56 -20.47 -8.84 -1.85
C GLU A 56 -20.16 -7.41 -1.40
N PHE A 57 -20.12 -6.45 -2.32
CA PHE A 57 -19.92 -5.05 -1.99
C PHE A 57 -21.00 -4.52 -1.03
N SER A 58 -22.27 -4.82 -1.29
CA SER A 58 -23.38 -4.45 -0.40
C SER A 58 -23.25 -5.13 0.97
N ARG A 59 -22.79 -6.39 1.02
CA ARG A 59 -22.52 -7.10 2.27
C ARG A 59 -21.38 -6.45 3.05
N ILE A 60 -20.32 -5.97 2.38
CA ILE A 60 -19.22 -5.21 3.01
C ILE A 60 -19.77 -3.94 3.68
N GLN A 61 -20.61 -3.18 2.98
CA GLN A 61 -21.23 -1.97 3.54
C GLN A 61 -22.12 -2.30 4.75
N ALA A 62 -22.92 -3.36 4.66
CA ALA A 62 -23.75 -3.82 5.77
C ALA A 62 -22.94 -4.28 6.99
N ALA A 63 -21.88 -5.06 6.77
CA ALA A 63 -20.97 -5.49 7.83
C ALA A 63 -20.25 -4.29 8.48
N ALA A 64 -19.76 -3.34 7.69
CA ALA A 64 -19.16 -2.13 8.22
C ALA A 64 -20.16 -1.30 9.06
N GLY A 65 -21.43 -1.27 8.64
CA GLY A 65 -22.52 -0.65 9.40
C GLY A 65 -22.74 -1.31 10.76
N ARG A 66 -22.78 -2.64 10.80
CA ARG A 66 -22.90 -3.41 12.07
C ARG A 66 -21.70 -3.15 12.98
N ILE A 67 -20.48 -3.32 12.49
CA ILE A 67 -19.26 -3.07 13.27
C ILE A 67 -19.26 -1.65 13.86
N ARG A 68 -19.67 -0.64 13.10
CA ARG A 68 -19.77 0.74 13.61
C ARG A 68 -20.84 0.94 14.66
N SER A 69 -21.88 0.09 14.68
CA SER A 69 -22.97 0.22 15.65
C SER A 69 -22.74 -0.54 16.95
N ASP A 70 -21.96 -1.64 16.92
CA ASP A 70 -21.81 -2.55 18.05
C ASP A 70 -20.36 -2.62 18.59
N SER A 71 -19.41 -1.96 17.94
CA SER A 71 -18.00 -2.01 18.31
C SER A 71 -17.35 -0.63 18.40
N GLN A 72 -16.56 -0.42 19.43
CA GLN A 72 -15.74 0.78 19.62
C GLN A 72 -14.35 0.61 18.98
N ALA A 73 -13.97 -0.64 18.69
CA ALA A 73 -12.73 -0.98 18.00
C ALA A 73 -12.92 -2.09 16.98
N LEU A 74 -12.13 -2.04 15.90
CA LEU A 74 -11.93 -3.13 14.94
C LEU A 74 -10.47 -3.55 14.99
N VAL A 75 -10.21 -4.83 15.26
CA VAL A 75 -8.88 -5.44 15.14
C VAL A 75 -8.77 -6.05 13.75
N VAL A 76 -7.91 -5.49 12.91
CA VAL A 76 -7.61 -5.99 11.55
C VAL A 76 -6.36 -6.85 11.62
N ILE A 77 -6.52 -8.14 11.34
CA ILE A 77 -5.43 -9.13 11.42
C ILE A 77 -4.99 -9.51 10.00
N GLY A 78 -3.78 -9.12 9.62
CA GLY A 78 -3.26 -9.38 8.29
C GLY A 78 -1.82 -8.93 8.13
N ILE A 79 -1.14 -9.42 7.09
CA ILE A 79 0.25 -9.07 6.77
C ILE A 79 0.38 -8.67 5.29
N GLY A 80 1.33 -7.79 4.99
CA GLY A 80 1.59 -7.33 3.63
C GLY A 80 0.35 -6.71 2.97
N GLY A 81 -0.04 -7.21 1.82
CA GLY A 81 -1.22 -6.73 1.07
C GLY A 81 -2.55 -6.85 1.83
N SER A 82 -2.60 -7.70 2.86
CA SER A 82 -3.79 -7.85 3.68
C SER A 82 -4.02 -6.71 4.68
N TYR A 83 -3.06 -5.78 4.84
CA TYR A 83 -3.27 -4.62 5.72
C TYR A 83 -2.72 -3.29 5.18
N LEU A 84 -1.60 -3.31 4.43
CA LEU A 84 -0.91 -2.08 4.03
C LEU A 84 -1.80 -1.12 3.24
N GLY A 85 -2.53 -1.63 2.26
CA GLY A 85 -3.41 -0.81 1.45
C GLY A 85 -4.56 -0.18 2.24
N ALA A 86 -5.23 -0.97 3.08
CA ALA A 86 -6.30 -0.47 3.95
C ALA A 86 -5.79 0.59 4.92
N ARG A 87 -4.67 0.32 5.60
CA ARG A 87 -4.03 1.26 6.52
C ARG A 87 -3.61 2.54 5.80
N GLY A 88 -3.01 2.40 4.62
CA GLY A 88 -2.60 3.54 3.80
C GLY A 88 -3.77 4.46 3.44
N VAL A 89 -4.89 3.90 3.00
CA VAL A 89 -6.10 4.67 2.68
C VAL A 89 -6.68 5.35 3.93
N ILE A 90 -6.78 4.63 5.05
CA ILE A 90 -7.34 5.16 6.30
C ILE A 90 -6.49 6.30 6.84
N GLU A 91 -5.17 6.10 6.97
CA GLU A 91 -4.28 7.16 7.46
C GLU A 91 -4.21 8.34 6.50
N CYS A 92 -4.18 8.09 5.19
CA CYS A 92 -4.14 9.15 4.19
C CYS A 92 -5.40 10.02 4.19
N LEU A 93 -6.59 9.44 4.29
CA LEU A 93 -7.85 10.20 4.20
C LEU A 93 -8.33 10.73 5.53
N CYS A 94 -8.13 9.98 6.61
CA CYS A 94 -8.59 10.37 7.94
C CYS A 94 -7.48 11.05 8.74
N SER A 95 -6.48 10.30 9.17
CA SER A 95 -5.33 10.83 9.93
C SER A 95 -4.34 9.70 10.29
N PRO A 96 -3.02 9.94 10.37
CA PRO A 96 -2.09 9.07 11.09
C PRO A 96 -2.45 8.92 12.58
N ASN A 97 -3.13 9.93 13.16
CA ASN A 97 -3.63 9.92 14.52
C ASN A 97 -5.11 9.50 14.62
N TYR A 98 -5.58 8.66 13.69
CA TYR A 98 -6.99 8.28 13.56
C TYR A 98 -7.60 7.81 14.90
N ASN A 99 -6.90 6.92 15.62
CA ASN A 99 -7.40 6.34 16.86
C ASN A 99 -7.44 7.35 18.03
N LEU A 100 -6.70 8.44 17.97
CA LEU A 100 -6.67 9.49 18.99
C LEU A 100 -7.74 10.59 18.78
N LYS A 101 -8.32 10.65 17.58
CA LYS A 101 -9.31 11.69 17.24
C LYS A 101 -10.68 11.35 17.81
N LYS A 102 -11.38 12.38 18.31
CA LYS A 102 -12.82 12.26 18.59
C LYS A 102 -13.58 12.03 17.29
N LYS A 103 -14.31 10.92 17.20
CA LYS A 103 -15.04 10.48 16.01
C LYS A 103 -16.20 9.56 16.39
N ASN A 104 -17.05 9.25 15.44
CA ASN A 104 -18.19 8.34 15.57
C ASN A 104 -17.95 6.99 14.90
N THR A 105 -16.71 6.68 14.54
CA THR A 105 -16.29 5.41 13.95
C THR A 105 -15.36 4.67 14.91
N PRO A 106 -15.30 3.33 14.86
CA PRO A 106 -14.43 2.54 15.73
C PRO A 106 -12.95 2.92 15.58
N ASN A 107 -12.16 2.71 16.63
CA ASN A 107 -10.72 2.65 16.53
C ASN A 107 -10.33 1.45 15.66
N ILE A 108 -9.24 1.55 14.89
CA ILE A 108 -8.78 0.45 14.04
C ILE A 108 -7.33 0.12 14.43
N TYR A 109 -7.14 -1.12 14.89
CA TYR A 109 -5.84 -1.65 15.27
C TYR A 109 -5.40 -2.71 14.26
N PHE A 110 -4.21 -2.55 13.70
CA PHE A 110 -3.63 -3.51 12.75
C PHE A 110 -2.60 -4.37 13.48
N VAL A 111 -2.82 -5.70 13.45
CA VAL A 111 -1.97 -6.71 14.11
C VAL A 111 -1.73 -7.91 13.19
N GLY A 112 -0.83 -8.81 13.59
CA GLY A 112 -0.50 -9.99 12.79
C GLY A 112 0.34 -9.65 11.55
N ASN A 113 0.95 -8.47 11.54
CA ASN A 113 1.92 -8.02 10.56
C ASN A 113 3.38 -8.19 11.03
N GLY A 114 3.57 -8.85 12.15
CA GLY A 114 4.83 -9.22 12.77
C GLY A 114 4.62 -10.27 13.87
N LEU A 115 5.71 -10.78 14.43
CA LEU A 115 5.74 -11.67 15.59
C LEU A 115 6.33 -10.93 16.78
N ASP A 116 5.61 -9.91 17.24
CA ASP A 116 6.03 -9.06 18.34
C ASP A 116 5.04 -9.17 19.51
N ASN A 117 5.58 -9.50 20.70
CA ASN A 117 4.77 -9.67 21.91
C ASN A 117 4.17 -8.34 22.37
N ASP A 118 4.97 -7.28 22.35
CA ASP A 118 4.57 -6.00 22.92
C ASP A 118 3.44 -5.38 22.11
N GLN A 119 3.47 -5.55 20.77
CA GLN A 119 2.38 -5.11 19.90
C GLN A 119 1.04 -5.80 20.23
N LEU A 120 1.06 -7.12 20.46
CA LEU A 120 -0.17 -7.86 20.78
C LEU A 120 -0.70 -7.49 22.17
N ALA A 121 0.18 -7.39 23.17
CA ALA A 121 -0.15 -7.01 24.54
C ALA A 121 -0.67 -5.56 24.62
N GLU A 122 -0.06 -4.63 23.91
CA GLU A 122 -0.52 -3.22 23.84
C GLU A 122 -1.95 -3.14 23.27
N VAL A 123 -2.23 -3.87 22.18
CA VAL A 123 -3.58 -3.84 21.60
C VAL A 123 -4.60 -4.49 22.53
N GLU A 124 -4.25 -5.57 23.24
CA GLU A 124 -5.11 -6.14 24.29
C GLU A 124 -5.43 -5.12 25.39
N GLU A 125 -4.43 -4.38 25.86
CA GLU A 125 -4.61 -3.33 26.86
C GLU A 125 -5.50 -2.18 26.33
N LEU A 126 -5.28 -1.74 25.09
CA LEU A 126 -6.09 -0.70 24.44
C LEU A 126 -7.56 -1.13 24.24
N LEU A 127 -7.81 -2.42 24.12
CA LEU A 127 -9.17 -2.99 24.03
C LEU A 127 -9.86 -3.13 25.40
N ALA A 128 -9.16 -2.90 26.51
CA ALA A 128 -9.76 -3.01 27.84
C ALA A 128 -10.94 -2.05 27.98
N GLY A 129 -12.12 -2.60 28.27
CA GLY A 129 -13.35 -1.81 28.44
C GLY A 129 -13.99 -1.30 27.15
N GLN A 130 -13.47 -1.67 25.96
CA GLN A 130 -14.07 -1.35 24.66
C GLN A 130 -14.71 -2.58 24.06
N ASP A 131 -15.91 -2.44 23.49
CA ASP A 131 -16.47 -3.48 22.62
C ASP A 131 -15.71 -3.50 21.28
N PHE A 132 -15.36 -4.69 20.82
CA PHE A 132 -14.59 -4.83 19.61
C PHE A 132 -15.03 -5.98 18.71
N SER A 133 -14.71 -5.86 17.44
CA SER A 133 -14.83 -6.89 16.41
C SER A 133 -13.46 -7.21 15.81
N VAL A 134 -13.34 -8.35 15.15
CA VAL A 134 -12.12 -8.81 14.48
C VAL A 134 -12.38 -9.02 12.99
N ASN A 135 -11.55 -8.46 12.13
CA ASN A 135 -11.48 -8.83 10.73
C ASN A 135 -10.15 -9.55 10.46
N VAL A 136 -10.21 -10.87 10.31
CA VAL A 136 -9.06 -11.69 9.97
C VAL A 136 -8.97 -11.86 8.45
N ILE A 137 -7.81 -11.49 7.89
CA ILE A 137 -7.59 -11.44 6.44
C ILE A 137 -6.43 -12.37 6.09
N SER A 138 -6.74 -13.53 5.52
CA SER A 138 -5.73 -14.51 5.08
C SER A 138 -6.33 -15.46 4.05
N LYS A 139 -5.75 -15.52 2.84
CA LYS A 139 -6.23 -16.42 1.79
C LYS A 139 -6.09 -17.89 2.20
N SER A 140 -4.92 -18.30 2.68
CA SER A 140 -4.67 -19.69 3.12
C SER A 140 -5.14 -19.97 4.54
N GLY A 141 -5.13 -18.99 5.43
CA GLY A 141 -5.32 -19.15 6.88
C GLY A 141 -4.12 -19.78 7.60
N THR A 142 -3.00 -19.98 6.92
CA THR A 142 -1.81 -20.67 7.47
C THR A 142 -0.56 -19.79 7.52
N THR A 143 -0.63 -18.54 7.08
CA THR A 143 0.45 -17.56 7.27
C THR A 143 0.64 -17.38 8.78
N THR A 144 1.88 -17.57 9.24
CA THR A 144 2.15 -17.74 10.68
C THR A 144 1.72 -16.54 11.51
N GLU A 145 2.12 -15.34 11.11
CA GLU A 145 1.91 -14.10 11.86
C GLU A 145 0.42 -13.82 12.09
N PRO A 146 -0.44 -13.71 11.05
CA PRO A 146 -1.86 -13.50 11.27
C PRO A 146 -2.58 -14.70 11.91
N ALA A 147 -2.11 -15.94 11.68
CA ALA A 147 -2.72 -17.10 12.32
C ALA A 147 -2.49 -17.13 13.83
N VAL A 148 -1.29 -16.73 14.30
CA VAL A 148 -0.98 -16.59 15.72
C VAL A 148 -1.80 -15.46 16.34
N ALA A 149 -1.80 -14.28 15.73
CA ALA A 149 -2.59 -13.14 16.20
C ALA A 149 -4.09 -13.48 16.26
N PHE A 150 -4.61 -14.19 15.26
CA PHE A 150 -6.03 -14.58 15.26
C PHE A 150 -6.38 -15.55 16.39
N ARG A 151 -5.52 -16.52 16.72
CA ARG A 151 -5.74 -17.40 17.88
C ARG A 151 -5.86 -16.61 19.18
N PHE A 152 -5.02 -15.60 19.35
CA PHE A 152 -5.00 -14.74 20.51
C PHE A 152 -6.29 -13.91 20.62
N PHE A 153 -6.63 -13.13 19.59
CA PHE A 153 -7.81 -12.25 19.62
C PHE A 153 -9.14 -13.02 19.55
N ARG A 154 -9.19 -14.18 18.89
CA ARG A 154 -10.34 -15.08 18.97
C ARG A 154 -10.61 -15.52 20.41
N LYS A 155 -9.57 -16.01 21.12
CA LYS A 155 -9.69 -16.41 22.51
C LYS A 155 -10.16 -15.24 23.37
N LEU A 156 -9.62 -14.05 23.18
CA LEU A 156 -10.03 -12.85 23.92
C LEU A 156 -11.51 -12.50 23.68
N LEU A 157 -12.01 -12.64 22.44
CA LEU A 157 -13.42 -12.46 22.13
C LEU A 157 -14.30 -13.51 22.84
N GLU A 158 -13.92 -14.80 22.78
CA GLU A 158 -14.66 -15.90 23.41
C GLU A 158 -14.72 -15.75 24.93
N GLU A 159 -13.62 -15.33 25.57
CA GLU A 159 -13.57 -15.06 27.01
C GLU A 159 -14.45 -13.87 27.42
N ARG A 160 -14.55 -12.85 26.57
CA ARG A 160 -15.31 -11.62 26.88
C ARG A 160 -16.80 -11.76 26.61
N TYR A 161 -17.18 -12.37 25.49
CA TYR A 161 -18.57 -12.39 25.01
C TYR A 161 -19.23 -13.76 25.03
N GLY A 162 -18.48 -14.82 25.30
CA GLY A 162 -18.92 -16.19 25.05
C GLY A 162 -18.89 -16.54 23.55
N HIS A 163 -19.00 -17.82 23.24
CA HIS A 163 -18.78 -18.36 21.89
C HIS A 163 -19.74 -17.77 20.83
N GLU A 164 -21.04 -17.71 21.14
CA GLU A 164 -22.06 -17.28 20.17
C GLU A 164 -21.88 -15.81 19.72
N GLU A 165 -21.68 -14.91 20.69
CA GLU A 165 -21.50 -13.50 20.39
C GLU A 165 -20.11 -13.22 19.78
N ALA A 166 -19.07 -13.93 20.24
CA ALA A 166 -17.73 -13.86 19.64
C ALA A 166 -17.77 -14.23 18.14
N THR A 167 -18.53 -15.26 17.78
CA THR A 167 -18.74 -15.68 16.38
C THR A 167 -19.31 -14.55 15.51
N ARG A 168 -20.26 -13.79 16.03
CA ARG A 168 -20.89 -12.67 15.31
C ARG A 168 -19.95 -11.46 15.12
N ARG A 169 -18.92 -11.35 15.96
CA ARG A 169 -17.91 -10.27 15.93
C ARG A 169 -16.67 -10.61 15.12
N ILE A 170 -16.61 -11.82 14.55
CA ILE A 170 -15.50 -12.26 13.69
C ILE A 170 -15.93 -12.23 12.23
N TYR A 171 -15.17 -11.46 11.43
CA TYR A 171 -15.33 -11.33 9.98
C TYR A 171 -14.10 -11.93 9.30
N ALA A 172 -14.29 -12.97 8.48
CA ALA A 172 -13.20 -13.68 7.83
C ALA A 172 -13.09 -13.28 6.34
N THR A 173 -12.04 -12.59 5.96
CA THR A 173 -11.73 -12.32 4.56
C THR A 173 -10.72 -13.36 4.08
N THR A 174 -11.17 -14.34 3.27
CA THR A 174 -10.41 -15.55 2.97
C THR A 174 -10.72 -16.10 1.58
N ASP A 175 -10.13 -17.25 1.23
CA ASP A 175 -10.41 -17.97 -0.02
C ASP A 175 -11.91 -18.34 -0.14
N ARG A 176 -12.40 -18.39 -1.37
CA ARG A 176 -13.81 -18.74 -1.63
C ARG A 176 -14.16 -20.15 -1.20
N ALA A 177 -13.27 -21.12 -1.42
CA ALA A 177 -13.58 -22.56 -1.34
C ALA A 177 -12.64 -23.37 -0.44
N LYS A 178 -11.40 -22.95 -0.23
CA LYS A 178 -10.35 -23.76 0.40
C LYS A 178 -9.53 -22.97 1.42
N GLY A 179 -8.69 -23.68 2.18
CA GLY A 179 -7.80 -23.09 3.18
C GLY A 179 -8.32 -23.26 4.62
N ALA A 180 -7.38 -23.17 5.57
CA ALA A 180 -7.67 -23.40 6.97
C ALA A 180 -8.66 -22.37 7.55
N LEU A 181 -8.51 -21.08 7.17
CA LEU A 181 -9.43 -20.03 7.63
C LEU A 181 -10.82 -20.21 7.02
N LYS A 182 -10.93 -20.62 5.74
CA LYS A 182 -12.23 -20.91 5.12
C LYS A 182 -12.95 -22.06 5.81
N SER A 183 -12.24 -23.15 6.08
CA SER A 183 -12.80 -24.29 6.79
C SER A 183 -13.26 -23.93 8.20
N LEU A 184 -12.46 -23.16 8.92
CA LEU A 184 -12.80 -22.68 10.25
C LEU A 184 -14.02 -21.74 10.21
N ALA A 185 -14.03 -20.77 9.31
CA ALA A 185 -15.13 -19.82 9.18
C ALA A 185 -16.47 -20.52 8.87
N ALA A 186 -16.42 -21.56 8.02
CA ALA A 186 -17.61 -22.37 7.70
C ALA A 186 -18.09 -23.21 8.91
N ALA A 187 -17.15 -23.79 9.66
CA ALA A 187 -17.49 -24.61 10.84
C ALA A 187 -18.06 -23.78 12.00
N GLU A 188 -17.52 -22.60 12.23
CA GLU A 188 -17.91 -21.70 13.32
C GLU A 188 -19.05 -20.74 12.93
N GLY A 189 -19.34 -20.59 11.64
CA GLY A 189 -20.39 -19.67 11.15
C GLY A 189 -19.95 -18.21 11.07
N TYR A 190 -18.65 -17.92 10.92
CA TYR A 190 -18.18 -16.53 10.73
C TYR A 190 -18.67 -15.94 9.43
N GLU A 191 -19.07 -14.68 9.44
CA GLU A 191 -19.34 -13.96 8.18
C GLU A 191 -18.06 -13.88 7.35
N SER A 192 -18.15 -14.34 6.09
CA SER A 192 -16.99 -14.46 5.23
C SER A 192 -17.09 -13.59 4.00
N PHE A 193 -15.95 -12.99 3.62
CA PHE A 193 -15.71 -12.23 2.38
C PHE A 193 -14.61 -12.91 1.58
N VAL A 194 -14.63 -12.71 0.26
CA VAL A 194 -13.76 -13.43 -0.66
C VAL A 194 -12.49 -12.64 -0.94
N VAL A 195 -11.33 -13.31 -0.83
CA VAL A 195 -10.10 -12.89 -1.49
C VAL A 195 -10.14 -13.55 -2.88
N PRO A 196 -10.27 -12.79 -3.98
CA PRO A 196 -10.36 -13.37 -5.31
C PRO A 196 -9.14 -14.22 -5.68
N ASP A 197 -9.36 -15.31 -6.42
CA ASP A 197 -8.29 -16.22 -6.81
C ASP A 197 -7.34 -15.62 -7.82
N ASP A 198 -7.86 -14.75 -8.67
CA ASP A 198 -7.20 -14.06 -9.76
C ASP A 198 -6.61 -12.70 -9.37
N ILE A 199 -6.51 -12.40 -8.06
CA ILE A 199 -5.92 -11.15 -7.55
C ILE A 199 -4.86 -11.48 -6.50
N GLY A 200 -3.63 -11.02 -6.75
CA GLY A 200 -2.53 -11.11 -5.81
C GLY A 200 -2.69 -10.16 -4.62
N GLY A 201 -2.11 -10.50 -3.45
CA GLY A 201 -2.30 -9.74 -2.20
C GLY A 201 -1.98 -8.24 -2.30
N ARG A 202 -0.87 -7.87 -2.96
CA ARG A 202 -0.47 -6.46 -3.11
C ARG A 202 -1.33 -5.64 -4.07
N TYR A 203 -2.17 -6.32 -4.90
CA TYR A 203 -3.15 -5.72 -5.81
C TYR A 203 -4.58 -5.73 -5.25
N SER A 204 -4.79 -6.19 -4.02
CA SER A 204 -6.12 -6.51 -3.49
C SER A 204 -6.82 -5.38 -2.72
N VAL A 205 -6.28 -4.16 -2.68
CA VAL A 205 -6.85 -3.04 -1.88
C VAL A 205 -8.32 -2.77 -2.21
N LEU A 206 -8.72 -2.91 -3.48
CA LEU A 206 -10.08 -2.65 -3.96
C LEU A 206 -11.00 -3.89 -3.91
N THR A 207 -10.59 -4.94 -3.19
CA THR A 207 -11.42 -6.10 -2.85
C THR A 207 -11.90 -6.00 -1.41
N ALA A 208 -12.62 -6.99 -0.92
CA ALA A 208 -13.02 -7.10 0.49
C ALA A 208 -11.84 -6.95 1.47
N VAL A 209 -10.63 -7.31 1.03
CA VAL A 209 -9.37 -7.17 1.80
C VAL A 209 -9.15 -5.74 2.30
N GLY A 210 -9.30 -4.76 1.42
CA GLY A 210 -9.16 -3.34 1.79
C GLY A 210 -10.49 -2.68 2.12
N LEU A 211 -11.55 -2.99 1.36
CA LEU A 211 -12.81 -2.26 1.42
C LEU A 211 -13.52 -2.39 2.77
N LEU A 212 -13.48 -3.55 3.44
CA LEU A 212 -14.16 -3.71 4.73
C LEU A 212 -13.57 -2.80 5.81
N PRO A 213 -12.26 -2.85 6.15
CA PRO A 213 -11.70 -1.95 7.16
C PRO A 213 -11.79 -0.47 6.75
N ILE A 214 -11.68 -0.14 5.46
CA ILE A 214 -11.83 1.22 4.94
C ILE A 214 -13.26 1.73 5.18
N ALA A 215 -14.28 0.92 4.92
CA ALA A 215 -15.68 1.27 5.16
C ALA A 215 -15.98 1.43 6.66
N VAL A 216 -15.38 0.59 7.53
CA VAL A 216 -15.49 0.72 8.99
C VAL A 216 -14.91 2.05 9.47
N ALA A 217 -13.82 2.52 8.86
CA ALA A 217 -13.26 3.85 9.14
C ALA A 217 -14.17 5.01 8.72
N GLY A 218 -15.30 4.74 8.07
CA GLY A 218 -16.25 5.76 7.61
C GLY A 218 -15.90 6.40 6.28
N ILE A 219 -14.96 5.82 5.54
CA ILE A 219 -14.59 6.29 4.21
C ILE A 219 -15.60 5.77 3.18
N ASP A 220 -15.98 6.62 2.25
CA ASP A 220 -16.87 6.30 1.14
C ASP A 220 -16.16 5.37 0.13
N ILE A 221 -16.43 4.06 0.24
CA ILE A 221 -15.84 3.05 -0.65
C ILE A 221 -16.44 3.06 -2.06
N GLU A 222 -17.65 3.63 -2.26
CA GLU A 222 -18.21 3.82 -3.60
C GLU A 222 -17.41 4.86 -4.37
N ARG A 223 -17.09 5.99 -3.71
CA ARG A 223 -16.21 7.00 -4.30
C ARG A 223 -14.80 6.48 -4.57
N LEU A 224 -14.27 5.63 -3.68
CA LEU A 224 -12.96 5.01 -3.88
C LEU A 224 -12.94 4.13 -5.15
N VAL A 225 -13.95 3.25 -5.31
CA VAL A 225 -14.07 2.39 -6.49
C VAL A 225 -14.38 3.21 -7.75
N ALA A 226 -15.18 4.26 -7.64
CA ALA A 226 -15.46 5.17 -8.76
C ALA A 226 -14.19 5.87 -9.27
N GLY A 227 -13.30 6.32 -8.37
CA GLY A 227 -12.00 6.86 -8.75
C GLY A 227 -11.12 5.83 -9.46
N ALA A 228 -11.06 4.60 -8.93
CA ALA A 228 -10.35 3.51 -9.59
C ALA A 228 -10.91 3.19 -10.99
N LYS A 229 -12.26 3.24 -11.15
CA LYS A 229 -12.91 3.07 -12.45
C LYS A 229 -12.55 4.19 -13.43
N SER A 230 -12.52 5.46 -12.98
CA SER A 230 -12.06 6.59 -13.78
C SER A 230 -10.65 6.38 -14.32
N MET A 231 -9.72 5.99 -13.45
CA MET A 231 -8.34 5.73 -13.83
C MET A 231 -8.19 4.48 -14.71
N MET A 232 -9.00 3.44 -14.49
CA MET A 232 -9.05 2.26 -15.36
C MET A 232 -9.40 2.66 -16.80
N GLN A 233 -10.38 3.53 -16.98
CA GLN A 233 -10.77 4.02 -18.30
C GLN A 233 -9.62 4.81 -18.97
N THR A 234 -8.93 5.65 -18.21
CA THR A 234 -7.76 6.39 -18.72
C THR A 234 -6.61 5.44 -19.07
N CYS A 235 -6.30 4.48 -18.20
CA CYS A 235 -5.24 3.49 -18.42
C CYS A 235 -5.55 2.48 -19.53
N SER A 236 -6.81 2.32 -19.94
CA SER A 236 -7.19 1.47 -21.09
C SER A 236 -6.78 2.06 -22.45
N LEU A 237 -6.42 3.33 -22.49
CA LEU A 237 -5.95 3.99 -23.72
C LEU A 237 -4.49 3.61 -23.98
N ALA A 238 -4.23 3.00 -25.13
CA ALA A 238 -2.88 2.61 -25.57
C ALA A 238 -2.15 3.81 -26.24
N ASP A 239 -1.97 4.87 -25.47
CA ASP A 239 -1.42 6.14 -25.95
C ASP A 239 -0.52 6.81 -24.91
N MET A 240 0.68 7.24 -25.34
CA MET A 240 1.71 7.82 -24.47
C MET A 240 1.35 9.21 -23.96
N GLU A 241 0.57 9.98 -24.70
CA GLU A 241 0.24 11.37 -24.34
C GLU A 241 -0.85 11.43 -23.26
N THR A 242 -1.79 10.49 -23.32
CA THR A 242 -3.00 10.51 -22.47
C THR A 242 -2.98 9.50 -21.34
N ASN A 243 -2.11 8.47 -21.39
CA ASN A 243 -2.04 7.44 -20.36
C ASN A 243 -0.92 7.71 -19.35
N PRO A 244 -1.24 8.21 -18.15
CA PRO A 244 -0.23 8.54 -17.14
C PRO A 244 0.57 7.33 -16.66
N ALA A 245 -0.03 6.12 -16.67
CA ALA A 245 0.69 4.91 -16.30
C ALA A 245 1.76 4.51 -17.34
N TRP A 246 1.52 4.79 -18.62
CA TRP A 246 2.54 4.62 -19.65
C TRP A 246 3.68 5.61 -19.47
N GLN A 247 3.35 6.88 -19.18
CA GLN A 247 4.36 7.92 -18.95
C GLN A 247 5.26 7.56 -17.77
N TYR A 248 4.67 7.16 -16.66
CA TYR A 248 5.41 6.79 -15.45
C TYR A 248 6.23 5.51 -15.64
N ALA A 249 5.63 4.43 -16.13
CA ALA A 249 6.35 3.16 -16.36
C ALA A 249 7.49 3.33 -17.39
N GLY A 250 7.25 4.10 -18.44
CA GLY A 250 8.25 4.40 -19.47
C GLY A 250 9.43 5.22 -18.93
N ALA A 251 9.14 6.25 -18.14
CA ALA A 251 10.16 7.09 -17.51
C ALA A 251 11.05 6.27 -16.54
N ARG A 252 10.44 5.43 -15.70
CA ARG A 252 11.17 4.52 -14.79
C ARG A 252 12.08 3.56 -15.54
N TYR A 253 11.57 2.95 -16.62
CA TYR A 253 12.33 2.05 -17.47
C TYR A 253 13.55 2.71 -18.08
N GLU A 254 13.40 3.93 -18.63
CA GLU A 254 14.51 4.69 -19.19
C GLU A 254 15.56 5.09 -18.15
N LEU A 255 15.13 5.52 -16.96
CA LEU A 255 16.05 5.85 -15.88
C LEU A 255 16.85 4.62 -15.42
N GLN A 256 16.20 3.47 -15.27
CA GLN A 256 16.88 2.21 -14.92
C GLN A 256 17.93 1.82 -15.96
N HIS A 257 17.62 1.93 -17.26
CA HIS A 257 18.57 1.65 -18.34
C HIS A 257 19.77 2.60 -18.39
N ARG A 258 19.68 3.73 -17.66
CA ARG A 258 20.75 4.71 -17.48
C ARG A 258 21.51 4.54 -16.17
N GLY A 259 21.33 3.45 -15.49
CA GLY A 259 22.05 3.11 -14.26
C GLY A 259 21.41 3.61 -12.97
N MET A 260 20.15 4.08 -13.01
CA MET A 260 19.40 4.30 -11.78
C MET A 260 18.93 2.96 -11.23
N GLU A 261 19.23 2.72 -9.97
CA GLU A 261 18.96 1.44 -9.27
C GLU A 261 17.90 1.60 -8.18
N ILE A 262 17.69 2.83 -7.71
CA ILE A 262 16.83 3.15 -6.58
C ILE A 262 15.80 4.19 -7.01
N GLU A 263 14.53 3.91 -6.75
CA GLU A 263 13.46 4.88 -6.82
C GLU A 263 13.04 5.31 -5.42
N VAL A 264 13.08 6.60 -5.15
CA VAL A 264 12.68 7.19 -3.87
C VAL A 264 11.32 7.86 -4.03
N LEU A 265 10.27 7.24 -3.51
CA LEU A 265 8.94 7.85 -3.46
C LEU A 265 8.90 8.89 -2.33
N ALA A 266 8.74 10.15 -2.68
CA ALA A 266 8.70 11.26 -1.76
C ALA A 266 7.30 11.88 -1.68
N CYS A 267 6.87 12.27 -0.48
CA CYS A 267 5.65 13.04 -0.29
C CYS A 267 5.85 14.10 0.81
N PHE A 268 5.30 15.30 0.59
CA PHE A 268 5.30 16.40 1.56
C PHE A 268 4.08 16.37 2.49
N ASP A 269 3.27 15.31 2.39
CA ASP A 269 2.10 15.08 3.24
C ASP A 269 2.35 13.86 4.14
N PRO A 270 2.53 14.02 5.47
CA PRO A 270 2.80 12.91 6.39
C PRO A 270 1.67 11.86 6.43
N PHE A 271 0.49 12.23 5.99
CA PHE A 271 -0.65 11.32 5.81
C PHE A 271 -0.40 10.23 4.76
N PHE A 272 0.56 10.42 3.86
CA PHE A 272 0.84 9.49 2.76
C PHE A 272 1.75 8.32 3.15
N ARG A 273 2.33 8.34 4.34
CA ARG A 273 3.35 7.38 4.80
C ARG A 273 3.00 5.91 4.52
N PHE A 274 1.83 5.44 4.94
CA PHE A 274 1.44 4.05 4.71
C PHE A 274 1.00 3.74 3.27
N MET A 275 0.64 4.73 2.48
CA MET A 275 0.51 4.55 1.02
C MET A 275 1.88 4.30 0.38
N ALA A 276 2.93 4.95 0.85
CA ALA A 276 4.31 4.68 0.41
C ALA A 276 4.78 3.29 0.85
N GLU A 277 4.41 2.80 2.04
CA GLU A 277 4.69 1.43 2.47
C GLU A 277 4.00 0.38 1.57
N TRP A 278 2.72 0.60 1.22
CA TRP A 278 2.01 -0.23 0.25
C TRP A 278 2.69 -0.18 -1.14
N TRP A 279 3.10 0.98 -1.60
CA TRP A 279 3.79 1.18 -2.87
C TRP A 279 5.13 0.41 -2.89
N LYS A 280 5.90 0.42 -1.79
CA LYS A 280 7.14 -0.37 -1.67
C LYS A 280 6.89 -1.87 -1.83
N GLN A 281 5.83 -2.40 -1.21
CA GLN A 281 5.46 -3.79 -1.41
C GLN A 281 5.03 -4.06 -2.85
N LEU A 282 4.20 -3.18 -3.42
CA LEU A 282 3.71 -3.32 -4.78
C LEU A 282 4.86 -3.47 -5.78
N TYR A 283 5.81 -2.55 -5.76
CA TYR A 283 6.94 -2.55 -6.71
C TYR A 283 8.02 -3.56 -6.33
N GLY A 284 8.39 -3.67 -5.07
CA GLY A 284 9.43 -4.58 -4.62
C GLY A 284 9.15 -6.04 -4.93
N GLU A 285 7.93 -6.51 -4.64
CA GLU A 285 7.52 -7.88 -4.95
C GLU A 285 7.24 -8.11 -6.45
N SER A 286 6.85 -7.08 -7.19
CA SER A 286 6.50 -7.24 -8.61
C SER A 286 7.71 -7.20 -9.53
N GLU A 287 8.69 -6.35 -9.25
CA GLU A 287 9.85 -6.11 -10.12
C GLU A 287 11.15 -6.78 -9.63
N GLY A 288 11.33 -6.93 -8.32
CA GLY A 288 12.57 -7.42 -7.70
C GLY A 288 12.82 -8.91 -7.93
N LYS A 289 13.04 -9.31 -9.18
CA LYS A 289 13.21 -10.70 -9.62
C LYS A 289 14.33 -10.83 -10.63
N GLU A 290 14.98 -11.98 -10.69
CA GLU A 290 16.03 -12.29 -11.68
C GLU A 290 17.17 -11.27 -11.73
N GLY A 291 17.47 -10.63 -10.59
CA GLY A 291 18.46 -9.56 -10.52
C GLY A 291 18.04 -8.23 -11.18
N LYS A 292 16.75 -8.07 -11.45
CA LYS A 292 16.15 -6.89 -12.09
C LYS A 292 15.31 -6.10 -11.08
N GLY A 293 14.73 -5.00 -11.53
CA GLY A 293 13.87 -4.11 -10.76
C GLY A 293 14.62 -2.96 -10.10
N LEU A 294 13.89 -1.89 -9.83
CA LEU A 294 14.36 -0.76 -9.03
C LEU A 294 14.14 -1.06 -7.55
N PHE A 295 15.08 -0.69 -6.68
CA PHE A 295 14.86 -0.78 -5.24
C PHE A 295 13.91 0.33 -4.78
N PRO A 296 12.70 0.00 -4.28
CA PRO A 296 11.72 1.00 -3.88
C PRO A 296 12.01 1.51 -2.47
N ALA A 297 12.40 2.76 -2.36
CA ALA A 297 12.56 3.49 -1.11
C ALA A 297 11.48 4.53 -0.95
N SER A 298 11.30 5.09 0.25
CA SER A 298 10.41 6.23 0.47
C SER A 298 10.96 7.19 1.51
N VAL A 299 10.60 8.47 1.38
CA VAL A 299 10.92 9.56 2.31
C VAL A 299 9.70 10.44 2.54
N GLU A 300 9.62 11.03 3.74
CA GLU A 300 8.58 11.96 4.16
C GLU A 300 9.20 13.37 4.31
N TYR A 301 8.95 14.23 3.35
CA TYR A 301 9.45 15.61 3.38
C TYR A 301 8.47 16.52 4.16
N THR A 302 8.93 17.55 4.84
CA THR A 302 10.32 18.07 4.98
C THR A 302 11.16 17.33 6.03
N ALA A 303 10.56 16.45 6.86
CA ALA A 303 11.26 15.77 7.95
C ALA A 303 12.55 15.07 7.47
N ASP A 304 12.47 14.28 6.42
CA ASP A 304 13.61 13.54 5.90
C ASP A 304 14.63 14.39 5.12
N LEU A 305 14.35 15.66 4.85
CA LEU A 305 15.40 16.59 4.39
C LEU A 305 16.45 16.82 5.49
N HIS A 306 16.06 16.66 6.77
CA HIS A 306 16.96 16.76 7.92
C HIS A 306 17.63 15.42 8.28
N SER A 307 17.44 14.38 7.49
CA SER A 307 18.07 13.05 7.66
C SER A 307 18.68 12.54 6.35
N MET A 308 17.88 12.31 5.33
CA MET A 308 18.28 11.77 4.03
C MET A 308 18.65 12.84 2.99
N GLY A 309 18.30 14.11 3.25
CA GLY A 309 18.51 15.20 2.31
C GLY A 309 19.97 15.36 1.86
N GLN A 310 20.93 15.19 2.77
CA GLN A 310 22.36 15.22 2.42
C GLN A 310 22.73 14.12 1.41
N TYR A 311 22.24 12.90 1.60
CA TYR A 311 22.53 11.79 0.69
C TYR A 311 21.86 11.99 -0.69
N LEU A 312 20.63 12.44 -0.68
CA LEU A 312 19.90 12.72 -1.91
C LEU A 312 20.60 13.83 -2.71
N GLN A 313 21.06 14.89 -2.05
CA GLN A 313 21.72 16.02 -2.70
C GLN A 313 23.15 15.71 -3.19
N GLU A 314 23.97 14.98 -2.43
CA GLU A 314 25.40 14.80 -2.69
C GLU A 314 25.88 13.34 -2.68
N GLY A 315 24.99 12.36 -2.45
CA GLY A 315 25.33 10.95 -2.44
C GLY A 315 25.55 10.38 -3.85
N ARG A 316 25.48 9.06 -3.98
CA ARG A 316 25.63 8.37 -5.27
C ARG A 316 24.51 8.76 -6.25
N ARG A 317 24.88 8.93 -7.52
CA ARG A 317 23.95 9.28 -8.63
C ARG A 317 23.37 8.00 -9.26
N ASN A 318 22.84 7.08 -8.46
CA ASN A 318 22.16 5.86 -8.90
C ASN A 318 20.69 5.81 -8.44
N LEU A 319 20.13 6.97 -8.09
CA LEU A 319 18.74 7.10 -7.64
C LEU A 319 18.03 8.24 -8.35
N PHE A 320 16.70 8.16 -8.36
CA PHE A 320 15.81 9.23 -8.78
C PHE A 320 14.64 9.34 -7.82
N GLU A 321 13.93 10.44 -7.86
CA GLU A 321 12.76 10.68 -7.02
C GLU A 321 11.47 10.62 -7.83
N THR A 322 10.41 10.10 -7.18
CA THR A 322 9.03 10.22 -7.60
C THR A 322 8.26 10.97 -6.52
N VAL A 323 7.84 12.20 -6.80
CA VAL A 323 7.16 13.06 -5.82
C VAL A 323 5.66 13.04 -6.03
N VAL A 324 4.91 12.58 -5.02
CA VAL A 324 3.44 12.66 -5.02
C VAL A 324 3.02 13.98 -4.39
N ARG A 325 2.22 14.76 -5.15
CA ARG A 325 1.70 16.05 -4.74
C ARG A 325 0.19 16.04 -4.76
N PHE A 326 -0.43 16.49 -3.65
CA PHE A 326 -1.87 16.78 -3.59
C PHE A 326 -2.10 18.29 -3.66
N ALA A 327 -3.18 18.71 -4.33
CA ALA A 327 -3.62 20.08 -4.31
C ALA A 327 -3.96 20.54 -2.88
N PRO A 328 -3.76 21.84 -2.55
CA PRO A 328 -4.13 22.41 -1.26
C PRO A 328 -5.59 22.20 -0.91
N ARG A 329 -5.91 22.17 0.40
CA ARG A 329 -7.28 22.12 0.92
C ARG A 329 -7.75 23.51 1.33
N GLU A 330 -9.05 23.72 1.38
CA GLU A 330 -9.63 24.92 1.97
C GLU A 330 -9.50 24.96 3.49
N GLY A 331 -9.55 26.15 4.10
CA GLY A 331 -9.53 26.34 5.56
C GLY A 331 -8.16 26.16 6.22
N GLU A 332 -7.11 26.57 5.57
CA GLU A 332 -5.74 26.41 6.01
C GLU A 332 -5.32 27.35 7.15
N LEU A 333 -4.35 26.87 7.96
CA LEU A 333 -3.66 27.72 8.93
C LEU A 333 -2.74 28.70 8.21
N THR A 334 -2.68 29.93 8.74
CA THR A 334 -1.74 30.94 8.33
C THR A 334 -0.68 31.17 9.40
N VAL A 335 0.51 31.58 9.00
CA VAL A 335 1.59 31.95 9.93
C VAL A 335 1.18 33.22 10.69
N PRO A 336 1.14 33.19 12.02
CA PRO A 336 0.84 34.39 12.80
C PRO A 336 1.96 35.41 12.70
N TYR A 337 1.61 36.69 12.87
CA TYR A 337 2.60 37.75 13.04
C TYR A 337 3.07 37.74 14.52
N ASP A 338 4.36 37.91 14.77
CA ASP A 338 4.97 38.05 16.09
C ASP A 338 5.55 39.47 16.25
N GLU A 339 5.09 40.22 17.27
CA GLU A 339 5.52 41.59 17.48
C GLU A 339 7.02 41.71 17.79
N GLU A 340 7.61 40.72 18.44
CA GLU A 340 9.03 40.71 18.77
C GLU A 340 9.92 40.24 17.62
N ASN A 341 9.37 39.45 16.70
CA ASN A 341 10.09 38.84 15.58
C ASN A 341 11.44 38.20 15.99
N GLY A 342 11.46 37.56 17.15
CA GLY A 342 12.68 37.01 17.74
C GLY A 342 13.32 35.90 16.95
N ASP A 343 12.53 35.21 16.14
CA ASP A 343 12.96 34.15 15.19
C ASP A 343 13.27 34.70 13.78
N GLY A 344 12.97 35.95 13.49
CA GLY A 344 13.16 36.60 12.19
C GLY A 344 12.18 36.13 11.10
N LEU A 345 11.07 35.43 11.46
CA LEU A 345 10.16 34.78 10.50
C LEU A 345 8.93 35.62 10.08
N ASN A 346 8.83 36.88 10.49
CA ASN A 346 7.69 37.75 10.11
C ASN A 346 7.52 37.95 8.60
N PHE A 347 8.54 37.67 7.78
CA PHE A 347 8.40 37.65 6.31
C PHE A 347 7.46 36.53 5.81
N LEU A 348 7.13 35.54 6.65
CA LEU A 348 6.17 34.48 6.38
C LEU A 348 4.76 34.83 6.89
N ALA A 349 4.61 35.84 7.74
CA ALA A 349 3.32 36.16 8.37
C ALA A 349 2.21 36.38 7.32
N GLY A 350 1.04 35.77 7.59
CA GLY A 350 -0.10 35.79 6.69
C GLY A 350 -0.07 34.77 5.54
N ARG A 351 1.06 34.12 5.29
CA ARG A 351 1.12 33.03 4.30
C ARG A 351 0.49 31.76 4.86
N THR A 352 -0.14 30.97 3.99
CA THR A 352 -0.70 29.68 4.36
C THR A 352 0.38 28.59 4.49
N ILE A 353 0.12 27.58 5.30
CA ILE A 353 1.03 26.44 5.43
C ILE A 353 1.21 25.69 4.09
N SER A 354 0.16 25.64 3.25
CA SER A 354 0.28 25.03 1.91
C SER A 354 1.16 25.85 0.96
N GLU A 355 1.15 27.18 1.06
CA GLU A 355 2.11 28.00 0.29
C GLU A 355 3.55 27.72 0.72
N LEU A 356 3.81 27.61 2.04
CA LEU A 356 5.14 27.26 2.53
C LEU A 356 5.56 25.86 2.06
N LYS A 357 4.66 24.88 2.18
CA LYS A 357 4.89 23.51 1.69
C LYS A 357 5.21 23.49 0.21
N GLN A 358 4.48 24.25 -0.62
CA GLN A 358 4.72 24.34 -2.05
C GLN A 358 6.10 24.92 -2.35
N GLN A 359 6.50 26.01 -1.66
CA GLN A 359 7.82 26.62 -1.85
C GLN A 359 8.95 25.70 -1.37
N ALA A 360 8.75 24.97 -0.27
CA ALA A 360 9.69 23.96 0.20
C ALA A 360 9.86 22.83 -0.81
N MET A 361 8.76 22.35 -1.41
CA MET A 361 8.79 21.33 -2.46
C MET A 361 9.53 21.85 -3.70
N ASP A 362 9.17 23.01 -4.21
CA ASP A 362 9.77 23.56 -5.43
C ASP A 362 11.28 23.83 -5.23
N GLY A 363 11.67 24.36 -4.07
CA GLY A 363 13.08 24.59 -3.72
C GLY A 363 13.87 23.29 -3.61
N THR A 364 13.28 22.25 -2.99
CA THR A 364 13.90 20.91 -2.89
C THR A 364 14.10 20.29 -4.28
N LEU A 365 13.06 20.29 -5.12
CA LEU A 365 13.14 19.70 -6.46
C LEU A 365 14.14 20.40 -7.36
N LEU A 366 14.20 21.73 -7.31
CA LEU A 366 15.20 22.49 -8.05
C LEU A 366 16.63 22.11 -7.63
N ALA A 367 16.89 22.08 -6.33
CA ALA A 367 18.20 21.71 -5.79
C ALA A 367 18.61 20.29 -6.15
N HIS A 368 17.70 19.32 -6.03
CA HIS A 368 17.97 17.92 -6.35
C HIS A 368 18.23 17.72 -7.85
N VAL A 369 17.43 18.36 -8.72
CA VAL A 369 17.63 18.30 -10.18
C VAL A 369 18.98 18.93 -10.58
N GLU A 370 19.33 20.10 -10.02
CA GLU A 370 20.64 20.73 -10.22
C GLU A 370 21.79 19.86 -9.69
N GLY A 371 21.55 19.12 -8.60
CA GLY A 371 22.45 18.13 -8.03
C GLY A 371 22.57 16.84 -8.83
N GLY A 372 21.84 16.68 -9.92
CA GLY A 372 21.89 15.50 -10.79
C GLY A 372 20.94 14.37 -10.39
N VAL A 373 19.87 14.65 -9.64
CA VAL A 373 18.82 13.70 -9.27
C VAL A 373 17.59 13.89 -10.15
N PRO A 374 17.29 12.96 -11.07
CA PRO A 374 16.07 13.01 -11.87
C PRO A 374 14.83 12.99 -10.99
N ASN A 375 13.77 13.69 -11.43
CA ASN A 375 12.54 13.79 -10.65
C ASN A 375 11.29 13.62 -11.51
N ILE A 376 10.40 12.71 -11.10
CA ILE A 376 9.07 12.51 -11.66
C ILE A 376 8.06 13.12 -10.68
N ARG A 377 7.09 13.91 -11.15
CA ARG A 377 6.02 14.41 -10.30
C ARG A 377 4.69 13.74 -10.65
N ILE A 378 4.05 13.15 -9.64
CA ILE A 378 2.68 12.64 -9.73
C ILE A 378 1.76 13.69 -9.11
N CYS A 379 1.01 14.38 -9.96
CA CYS A 379 0.13 15.46 -9.58
C CYS A 379 -1.28 14.93 -9.35
N CYS A 380 -1.74 14.99 -8.10
CA CYS A 380 -3.08 14.63 -7.68
C CYS A 380 -3.90 15.89 -7.41
N GLU A 381 -5.21 15.83 -7.65
CA GLU A 381 -6.16 16.80 -7.18
C GLU A 381 -6.31 16.72 -5.65
N GLU A 382 -7.45 17.03 -5.10
CA GLU A 382 -7.69 16.94 -3.67
C GLU A 382 -7.43 15.53 -3.10
N ARG A 383 -6.94 15.46 -1.88
CA ARG A 383 -6.81 14.23 -1.12
C ARG A 383 -8.18 13.77 -0.61
N ASN A 384 -8.88 12.98 -1.39
CA ASN A 384 -10.19 12.39 -1.10
C ASN A 384 -10.29 10.94 -1.60
N ALA A 385 -11.41 10.26 -1.32
CA ALA A 385 -11.58 8.85 -1.67
C ALA A 385 -11.47 8.59 -3.17
N PHE A 386 -12.04 9.47 -4.00
CA PHE A 386 -11.99 9.35 -5.45
C PHE A 386 -10.53 9.39 -5.97
N THR A 387 -9.79 10.43 -5.58
CA THR A 387 -8.38 10.60 -5.99
C THR A 387 -7.50 9.45 -5.49
N LEU A 388 -7.74 8.92 -4.28
CA LEU A 388 -7.01 7.75 -3.82
C LEU A 388 -7.36 6.48 -4.60
N GLY A 389 -8.60 6.32 -5.02
CA GLY A 389 -9.01 5.25 -5.93
C GLY A 389 -8.27 5.32 -7.26
N GLU A 390 -8.20 6.52 -7.85
CA GLU A 390 -7.40 6.77 -9.05
C GLU A 390 -5.93 6.38 -8.82
N LEU A 391 -5.34 6.82 -7.71
CA LEU A 391 -3.91 6.61 -7.41
C LEU A 391 -3.56 5.13 -7.18
N ILE A 392 -4.42 4.39 -6.49
CA ILE A 392 -4.26 2.94 -6.29
C ILE A 392 -4.27 2.22 -7.64
N TYR A 393 -5.24 2.50 -8.48
CA TYR A 393 -5.31 1.86 -9.79
C TYR A 393 -4.14 2.25 -10.69
N PHE A 394 -3.79 3.54 -10.71
CA PHE A 394 -2.63 4.06 -11.43
C PHE A 394 -1.34 3.31 -11.09
N PHE A 395 -1.00 3.20 -9.80
CA PHE A 395 0.21 2.50 -9.38
C PHE A 395 0.16 0.99 -9.70
N CYS A 396 -0.98 0.33 -9.51
CA CYS A 396 -1.14 -1.07 -9.89
C CYS A 396 -0.90 -1.27 -11.38
N TYR A 397 -1.50 -0.42 -12.21
CA TYR A 397 -1.40 -0.53 -13.67
C TYR A 397 0.02 -0.23 -14.16
N ALA A 398 0.63 0.84 -13.69
CA ALA A 398 2.01 1.20 -14.01
C ALA A 398 3.00 0.11 -13.56
N CYS A 399 2.76 -0.50 -12.40
CA CYS A 399 3.58 -1.61 -11.89
C CYS A 399 3.49 -2.86 -12.78
N GLY A 400 2.28 -3.22 -13.22
CA GLY A 400 2.08 -4.32 -14.17
C GLY A 400 2.81 -4.08 -15.50
N LEU A 401 2.69 -2.87 -16.05
CA LEU A 401 3.43 -2.47 -17.27
C LEU A 401 4.94 -2.55 -17.05
N SER A 402 5.42 -2.02 -15.94
CA SER A 402 6.85 -1.98 -15.62
C SER A 402 7.46 -3.39 -15.49
N GLY A 403 6.75 -4.31 -14.82
CA GLY A 403 7.18 -5.70 -14.75
C GLY A 403 7.27 -6.38 -16.12
N TYR A 404 6.31 -6.13 -17.01
CA TYR A 404 6.39 -6.64 -18.39
C TYR A 404 7.47 -5.96 -19.24
N LEU A 405 7.76 -4.68 -19.01
CA LEU A 405 8.90 -4.00 -19.65
C LEU A 405 10.25 -4.61 -19.23
N LEU A 406 10.35 -5.09 -17.99
CA LEU A 406 11.52 -5.77 -17.44
C LEU A 406 11.59 -7.25 -17.83
N ASP A 407 10.59 -7.76 -18.54
CA ASP A 407 10.45 -9.18 -18.90
C ASP A 407 10.49 -10.09 -17.64
N VAL A 408 9.74 -9.73 -16.60
CA VAL A 408 9.51 -10.55 -15.39
C VAL A 408 8.01 -10.81 -15.21
N ASN A 409 7.65 -11.83 -14.39
CA ASN A 409 6.26 -12.01 -13.95
C ASN A 409 5.93 -10.99 -12.84
N PRO A 410 5.04 -9.99 -13.07
CA PRO A 410 4.76 -8.97 -12.05
C PRO A 410 3.86 -9.47 -10.92
N PHE A 411 3.33 -10.70 -10.97
CA PHE A 411 2.24 -11.13 -10.08
C PHE A 411 2.59 -12.28 -9.15
N ASP A 412 3.73 -12.96 -9.33
CA ASP A 412 4.27 -13.94 -8.39
C ASP A 412 5.28 -13.33 -7.41
N GLN A 413 5.77 -14.11 -6.45
CA GLN A 413 6.79 -13.70 -5.47
C GLN A 413 7.63 -14.91 -5.01
N PRO A 414 8.41 -15.57 -5.89
CA PRO A 414 9.14 -16.79 -5.54
C PRO A 414 10.22 -16.57 -4.47
N GLY A 415 10.79 -15.37 -4.37
CA GLY A 415 11.87 -15.06 -3.46
C GLY A 415 11.53 -15.18 -1.97
N VAL A 416 10.24 -15.05 -1.60
CA VAL A 416 9.81 -15.13 -0.20
C VAL A 416 9.61 -16.57 0.30
N GLU A 417 9.67 -17.59 -0.58
CA GLU A 417 9.42 -18.97 -0.18
C GLU A 417 10.59 -19.58 0.61
N ALA A 418 11.80 -19.13 0.36
CA ALA A 418 12.99 -19.67 1.04
C ALA A 418 12.96 -19.38 2.54
N TYR A 419 12.74 -18.12 2.95
CA TYR A 419 12.71 -17.78 4.38
C TYR A 419 11.51 -18.43 5.09
N LYS A 420 10.36 -18.57 4.45
CA LYS A 420 9.18 -19.24 5.04
C LYS A 420 9.50 -20.71 5.36
N LYS A 421 10.12 -21.44 4.41
CA LYS A 421 10.55 -22.82 4.63
C LYS A 421 11.51 -22.93 5.79
N ASN A 422 12.50 -22.04 5.87
CA ASN A 422 13.46 -22.00 6.98
C ASN A 422 12.78 -21.71 8.31
N MET A 423 11.86 -20.75 8.37
CA MET A 423 11.09 -20.43 9.56
C MET A 423 10.25 -21.63 10.02
N PHE A 424 9.52 -22.28 9.12
CA PHE A 424 8.75 -23.48 9.45
C PHE A 424 9.63 -24.62 10.01
N ALA A 425 10.80 -24.84 9.42
CA ALA A 425 11.75 -25.85 9.85
C ALA A 425 12.32 -25.56 11.24
N LEU A 426 12.69 -24.30 11.50
CA LEU A 426 13.20 -23.88 12.81
C LEU A 426 12.14 -23.90 13.90
N LEU A 427 10.87 -23.61 13.57
CA LEU A 427 9.71 -23.70 14.45
C LEU A 427 9.24 -25.16 14.70
N GLY A 428 9.84 -26.14 14.01
CA GLY A 428 9.51 -27.56 14.20
C GLY A 428 8.19 -27.98 13.56
N LYS A 429 7.77 -27.31 12.46
CA LYS A 429 6.58 -27.71 11.72
C LYS A 429 6.70 -29.14 11.22
N PRO A 430 5.67 -30.01 11.40
CA PRO A 430 5.66 -31.38 10.90
C PRO A 430 5.99 -31.43 9.38
N GLY A 431 6.88 -32.37 9.00
CA GLY A 431 7.38 -32.52 7.62
C GLY A 431 8.62 -31.67 7.28
N TYR A 432 9.16 -30.91 8.25
CA TYR A 432 10.36 -30.08 8.07
C TYR A 432 11.51 -30.49 9.01
N GLU A 433 11.45 -31.66 9.63
CA GLU A 433 12.37 -32.09 10.69
C GLU A 433 13.83 -32.15 10.23
N GLU A 434 14.06 -32.72 9.05
CA GLU A 434 15.41 -32.86 8.47
C GLU A 434 16.03 -31.49 8.13
N LEU A 435 15.25 -30.66 7.45
CA LEU A 435 15.67 -29.28 7.15
C LEU A 435 15.98 -28.50 8.44
N GLY A 436 15.13 -28.63 9.46
CA GLY A 436 15.31 -27.96 10.75
C GLY A 436 16.57 -28.40 11.49
N ARG A 437 16.95 -29.68 11.39
CA ARG A 437 18.22 -30.19 11.93
C ARG A 437 19.41 -29.53 11.23
N GLY A 438 19.45 -29.58 9.91
CA GLY A 438 20.54 -28.99 9.13
C GLY A 438 20.67 -27.47 9.32
N LEU A 439 19.55 -26.74 9.49
CA LEU A 439 19.59 -25.30 9.77
C LEU A 439 20.14 -25.01 11.16
N ARG A 440 19.75 -25.76 12.20
CA ARG A 440 20.31 -25.61 13.56
C ARG A 440 21.81 -25.90 13.59
N GLU A 441 22.27 -26.93 12.90
CA GLU A 441 23.72 -27.24 12.77
C GLU A 441 24.48 -26.07 12.14
N LYS A 442 23.96 -25.46 11.07
CA LYS A 442 24.55 -24.26 10.45
C LYS A 442 24.59 -23.07 11.41
N LEU A 443 23.53 -22.80 12.14
CA LEU A 443 23.48 -21.69 13.10
C LEU A 443 24.45 -21.89 14.28
N HIS A 444 24.60 -23.10 14.77
CA HIS A 444 25.55 -23.40 15.86
C HIS A 444 26.99 -23.61 15.38
N GLY A 445 27.19 -24.09 14.14
CA GLY A 445 28.52 -24.25 13.53
C GLY A 445 29.17 -22.93 13.15
N SER A 446 28.41 -21.86 12.94
CA SER A 446 28.92 -20.50 12.66
C SER A 446 29.38 -19.76 13.93
N GLN A 447 29.24 -20.36 15.12
CA GLN A 447 29.69 -19.80 16.41
C GLN A 447 31.05 -20.36 16.87
N ARG A 448 31.73 -21.08 15.98
CA ARG A 448 33.12 -21.54 16.20
C ARG A 448 34.09 -20.83 15.20
#